data_db3efb3aa800e9961e399ef2e9204a8a
#
_entry.id   db3efb3aa800e9961e399ef2e9204a8a
#
_cell.length_a   1.000
_cell.length_b   1.000
_cell.length_c   1.000
_cell.angle_alpha   90.00
_cell.angle_beta   90.00
_cell.angle_gamma   90.00
#
_symmetry.space_group_name_H-M   'P 1'
#
loop_
_entity.id
_entity.type
_entity.pdbx_description
1 polymer ?
#
loop_
_entity_poly.entity_id
_entity_poly.type
_entity_poly.pdbx_seq_one_letter_code
_entity_poly.pdbx_strand_id
1 'polypeptide(L)'
;EIMPSLVGSEMCIRDRISWVQGKDFSGGMVQKRLDEWNTKYPKEKVSLIELSSEADQQRQSLINAAQTNSAAYDVIGLDLVWVAEFAANRWIVEIPSDTKPVGVIDSVWETGSYRGKQYAVPYTTDAPIMYYRKDFLEQAKVEIPKTWEDVKKATEAVRKLPSMQNIGGFGGQWAKYEGLTCNIAEFINTCGGAIVDDSGKVTVDSPESIKGIQTAVDAFKSKLIPTAALEWKEEDSRNGFESGKVLFLRNWPYQYGNDLKELGPDKFGLAPLPSIDGKAYTPTLGGHNCAITTNCKNKATALKFVKWWTSKESEQYNLEKQSNAPIYGELYTKDENVKKLPYLPTLKASLDAAKGRPHAVAYGDVTAAIQDAIYPALQGKTDAESAAKQLAEKLKTIIKN
;
A
#
# COMPACT_ATOMS: atom_id res chain seq x y z
N GLU A 1 -4.13 61.23 -16.89
CA GLU A 1 -3.36 60.15 -16.26
C GLU A 1 -4.06 58.81 -16.50
N ILE A 2 -3.43 57.97 -17.30
CA ILE A 2 -3.96 56.66 -17.73
C ILE A 2 -3.52 55.65 -16.71
N MET A 3 -4.46 55.02 -16.02
CA MET A 3 -4.20 53.85 -15.18
C MET A 3 -3.71 52.65 -16.02
N PRO A 4 -2.60 51.97 -15.67
CA PRO A 4 -2.21 50.76 -16.37
C PRO A 4 -3.11 49.61 -15.92
N SER A 5 -3.57 48.87 -16.91
CA SER A 5 -4.52 47.79 -16.84
C SER A 5 -4.05 46.64 -15.96
N LEU A 6 -4.89 46.23 -15.02
CA LEU A 6 -4.80 45.04 -14.16
C LEU A 6 -5.12 43.73 -14.90
N VAL A 7 -4.87 43.66 -16.21
CA VAL A 7 -5.21 42.48 -17.02
C VAL A 7 -4.11 41.40 -17.03
N GLY A 8 -2.92 41.70 -16.47
CA GLY A 8 -1.77 40.79 -16.53
C GLY A 8 -1.70 39.71 -15.43
N SER A 9 -2.42 39.84 -14.31
CA SER A 9 -2.26 38.95 -13.16
C SER A 9 -3.30 37.83 -13.05
N GLU A 10 -4.47 37.98 -13.64
CA GLU A 10 -5.52 36.95 -13.59
C GLU A 10 -5.31 35.79 -14.57
N MET A 11 -4.58 36.00 -15.66
CA MET A 11 -4.29 34.94 -16.65
C MET A 11 -3.22 33.94 -16.16
N CYS A 12 -2.37 34.30 -15.18
CA CYS A 12 -1.36 33.38 -14.63
C CYS A 12 -1.88 32.44 -13.54
N ILE A 13 -3.08 32.66 -13.00
CA ILE A 13 -3.66 31.85 -11.90
C ILE A 13 -4.52 30.69 -12.43
N ARG A 14 -4.94 30.71 -13.70
CA ARG A 14 -5.91 29.77 -14.27
C ARG A 14 -5.34 28.40 -14.67
N ASP A 15 -4.04 28.25 -14.82
CA ASP A 15 -3.42 27.02 -15.36
C ASP A 15 -2.62 26.23 -14.31
N ARG A 16 -2.72 26.60 -13.03
CA ARG A 16 -2.10 25.82 -11.94
C ARG A 16 -3.06 24.78 -11.43
N ILE A 17 -2.55 23.55 -11.26
CA ILE A 17 -3.26 22.44 -10.58
C ILE A 17 -2.46 21.96 -9.38
N SER A 18 -3.11 21.23 -8.47
CA SER A 18 -2.48 20.54 -7.35
C SER A 18 -2.37 19.04 -7.62
N TRP A 19 -1.25 18.44 -7.24
CA TRP A 19 -1.08 17.02 -7.03
C TRP A 19 -1.10 16.73 -5.53
N VAL A 20 -2.05 15.91 -5.07
CA VAL A 20 -2.30 15.64 -3.66
C VAL A 20 -2.04 14.16 -3.40
N GLN A 21 -1.10 13.86 -2.52
CA GLN A 21 -0.74 12.48 -2.16
C GLN A 21 -0.41 12.38 -0.66
N GLY A 22 -0.21 11.17 -0.16
CA GLY A 22 0.36 10.93 1.16
C GLY A 22 1.79 11.47 1.28
N LYS A 23 2.35 11.36 2.47
CA LYS A 23 3.72 11.82 2.78
C LYS A 23 4.75 11.22 1.82
N ASP A 24 5.66 12.05 1.29
CA ASP A 24 6.80 11.61 0.48
C ASP A 24 7.94 11.12 1.39
N PHE A 25 8.21 9.82 1.37
CA PHE A 25 9.32 9.18 2.08
C PHE A 25 10.56 8.97 1.21
N SER A 26 10.55 9.43 -0.03
CA SER A 26 11.67 9.28 -0.96
C SER A 26 12.77 10.33 -0.81
N GLY A 27 12.61 11.28 0.12
CA GLY A 27 13.55 12.38 0.31
C GLY A 27 13.42 13.47 -0.75
N GLY A 28 12.19 13.77 -1.19
CA GLY A 28 11.86 14.86 -2.09
C GLY A 28 11.93 14.50 -3.58
N MET A 29 11.96 13.20 -3.93
CA MET A 29 11.99 12.80 -5.34
C MET A 29 10.68 13.09 -6.05
N VAL A 30 9.54 13.11 -5.34
CA VAL A 30 8.24 13.53 -5.88
C VAL A 30 8.32 14.99 -6.33
N GLN A 31 8.79 15.89 -5.47
CA GLN A 31 8.92 17.31 -5.82
C GLN A 31 9.87 17.51 -7.00
N LYS A 32 11.01 16.82 -7.04
CA LYS A 32 11.96 16.91 -8.16
C LYS A 32 11.31 16.49 -9.49
N ARG A 33 10.48 15.43 -9.48
CA ARG A 33 9.74 15.02 -10.68
C ARG A 33 8.72 16.09 -11.10
N LEU A 34 8.04 16.74 -10.17
CA LEU A 34 7.13 17.85 -10.46
C LEU A 34 7.87 19.08 -11.01
N ASP A 35 9.10 19.34 -10.55
CA ASP A 35 9.92 20.44 -11.06
C ASP A 35 10.31 20.23 -12.54
N GLU A 36 10.49 18.98 -12.98
CA GLU A 36 10.69 18.64 -14.40
C GLU A 36 9.43 18.98 -15.22
N TRP A 37 8.23 18.62 -14.72
CA TRP A 37 6.97 19.03 -15.34
C TRP A 37 6.86 20.57 -15.42
N ASN A 38 7.09 21.25 -14.31
CA ASN A 38 6.96 22.70 -14.19
C ASN A 38 7.95 23.46 -15.09
N THR A 39 9.11 22.86 -15.35
CA THR A 39 10.08 23.38 -16.31
C THR A 39 9.61 23.18 -17.75
N LYS A 40 9.10 21.98 -18.06
CA LYS A 40 8.62 21.64 -19.38
C LYS A 40 7.32 22.38 -19.75
N TYR A 41 6.47 22.63 -18.78
CA TYR A 41 5.14 23.26 -18.96
C TYR A 41 4.96 24.46 -18.03
N PRO A 42 5.68 25.57 -18.24
CA PRO A 42 5.70 26.70 -17.29
C PRO A 42 4.35 27.42 -17.12
N LYS A 43 3.42 27.22 -18.07
CA LYS A 43 2.05 27.76 -18.01
C LYS A 43 1.05 26.82 -17.35
N GLU A 44 1.39 25.55 -17.17
CA GLU A 44 0.54 24.48 -16.61
C GLU A 44 1.20 23.89 -15.35
N LYS A 45 1.51 24.73 -14.38
CA LYS A 45 2.26 24.33 -13.19
C LYS A 45 1.47 23.41 -12.27
N VAL A 46 2.16 22.45 -11.69
CA VAL A 46 1.63 21.54 -10.66
C VAL A 46 2.32 21.84 -9.33
N SER A 47 1.55 21.98 -8.26
CA SER A 47 2.05 22.10 -6.89
C SER A 47 1.77 20.83 -6.10
N LEU A 48 2.74 20.38 -5.29
CA LEU A 48 2.57 19.25 -4.38
C LEU A 48 1.81 19.69 -3.13
N ILE A 49 0.83 18.86 -2.73
CA ILE A 49 0.19 18.92 -1.42
C ILE A 49 0.36 17.54 -0.77
N GLU A 50 1.10 17.50 0.31
CA GLU A 50 1.29 16.26 1.08
C GLU A 50 0.24 16.17 2.19
N LEU A 51 -0.41 15.02 2.28
CA LEU A 51 -1.31 14.64 3.35
C LEU A 51 -0.55 13.89 4.46
N SER A 52 -1.27 13.44 5.47
CA SER A 52 -0.74 12.58 6.53
C SER A 52 -0.01 11.35 5.96
N SER A 53 0.92 10.80 6.73
CA SER A 53 1.53 9.49 6.48
C SER A 53 0.56 8.31 6.70
N GLU A 54 -0.59 8.55 7.34
CA GLU A 54 -1.56 7.52 7.72
C GLU A 54 -2.71 7.45 6.72
N ALA A 55 -2.98 6.26 6.17
CA ALA A 55 -4.01 6.04 5.15
C ALA A 55 -5.40 6.53 5.58
N ASP A 56 -5.84 6.19 6.81
CA ASP A 56 -7.16 6.57 7.30
C ASP A 56 -7.33 8.10 7.41
N GLN A 57 -6.26 8.80 7.80
CA GLN A 57 -6.25 10.27 7.86
C GLN A 57 -6.19 10.91 6.47
N GLN A 58 -5.44 10.29 5.52
CA GLN A 58 -5.44 10.72 4.12
C GLN A 58 -6.86 10.66 3.55
N ARG A 59 -7.52 9.49 3.70
CA ARG A 59 -8.89 9.30 3.24
C ARG A 59 -9.83 10.35 3.84
N GLN A 60 -9.76 10.60 5.15
CA GLN A 60 -10.62 11.59 5.80
C GLN A 60 -10.38 13.00 5.26
N SER A 61 -9.13 13.38 5.01
CA SER A 61 -8.79 14.69 4.43
C SER A 61 -9.36 14.86 3.02
N LEU A 62 -9.28 13.81 2.19
CA LEU A 62 -9.84 13.81 0.83
C LEU A 62 -11.37 13.88 0.85
N ILE A 63 -12.04 13.13 1.73
CA ILE A 63 -13.49 13.18 1.91
C ILE A 63 -13.95 14.57 2.36
N ASN A 64 -13.29 15.15 3.35
CA ASN A 64 -13.62 16.48 3.86
C ASN A 64 -13.51 17.54 2.74
N ALA A 65 -12.46 17.49 1.93
CA ALA A 65 -12.31 18.38 0.78
C ALA A 65 -13.42 18.20 -0.25
N ALA A 66 -13.81 16.95 -0.55
CA ALA A 66 -14.86 16.63 -1.49
C ALA A 66 -16.25 17.11 -0.99
N GLN A 67 -16.58 16.85 0.27
CA GLN A 67 -17.85 17.23 0.88
C GLN A 67 -18.03 18.75 1.01
N THR A 68 -16.93 19.47 1.23
CA THR A 68 -16.94 20.94 1.30
C THR A 68 -16.83 21.61 -0.08
N ASN A 69 -16.82 20.84 -1.16
CA ASN A 69 -16.60 21.32 -2.53
C ASN A 69 -15.32 22.17 -2.67
N SER A 70 -14.26 21.78 -1.96
CA SER A 70 -12.99 22.48 -2.00
C SER A 70 -12.38 22.44 -3.41
N ALA A 71 -11.94 23.59 -3.90
CA ALA A 71 -11.20 23.71 -5.16
C ALA A 71 -9.68 23.61 -4.96
N ALA A 72 -9.21 23.22 -3.76
CA ALA A 72 -7.78 23.14 -3.45
C ALA A 72 -7.13 21.85 -3.99
N TYR A 73 -7.92 20.81 -4.27
CA TYR A 73 -7.45 19.50 -4.71
C TYR A 73 -7.92 19.22 -6.13
N ASP A 74 -7.00 19.18 -7.09
CA ASP A 74 -7.30 18.95 -8.50
C ASP A 74 -7.07 17.49 -8.91
N VAL A 75 -5.85 17.00 -8.72
CA VAL A 75 -5.49 15.58 -8.94
C VAL A 75 -5.11 14.98 -7.60
N ILE A 76 -5.76 13.89 -7.25
CA ILE A 76 -5.59 13.23 -5.96
C ILE A 76 -5.10 11.80 -6.12
N GLY A 77 -4.20 11.37 -5.25
CA GLY A 77 -3.79 9.98 -5.09
C GLY A 77 -4.78 9.25 -4.19
N LEU A 78 -5.41 8.22 -4.72
CA LEU A 78 -6.36 7.36 -4.01
C LEU A 78 -5.76 5.97 -3.82
N ASP A 79 -5.82 5.42 -2.62
CA ASP A 79 -5.68 3.97 -2.43
C ASP A 79 -6.74 3.28 -3.33
N LEU A 80 -6.35 2.18 -3.94
CA LEU A 80 -7.21 1.43 -4.88
C LEU A 80 -8.61 1.12 -4.30
N VAL A 81 -8.71 0.89 -3.00
CA VAL A 81 -9.98 0.56 -2.31
C VAL A 81 -10.92 1.75 -2.11
N TRP A 82 -10.45 2.98 -2.31
CA TRP A 82 -11.30 4.18 -2.18
C TRP A 82 -11.93 4.61 -3.50
N VAL A 83 -11.48 4.10 -4.63
CA VAL A 83 -11.96 4.51 -5.96
C VAL A 83 -13.47 4.33 -6.10
N ALA A 84 -14.01 3.19 -5.66
CA ALA A 84 -15.45 2.92 -5.73
C ALA A 84 -16.29 3.92 -4.92
N GLU A 85 -15.85 4.28 -3.72
CA GLU A 85 -16.51 5.28 -2.87
C GLU A 85 -16.52 6.65 -3.53
N PHE A 86 -15.35 7.10 -4.00
CA PHE A 86 -15.19 8.43 -4.61
C PHE A 86 -15.98 8.56 -5.92
N ALA A 87 -16.01 7.50 -6.73
CA ALA A 87 -16.79 7.45 -7.96
C ALA A 87 -18.30 7.41 -7.67
N ALA A 88 -18.75 6.59 -6.73
CA ALA A 88 -20.17 6.48 -6.34
C ALA A 88 -20.73 7.80 -5.82
N ASN A 89 -19.94 8.54 -5.05
CA ASN A 89 -20.30 9.87 -4.53
C ASN A 89 -20.09 11.00 -5.53
N ARG A 90 -19.61 10.72 -6.76
CA ARG A 90 -19.35 11.72 -7.81
C ARG A 90 -18.33 12.78 -7.41
N TRP A 91 -17.35 12.42 -6.57
CA TRP A 91 -16.28 13.31 -6.14
C TRP A 91 -15.12 13.36 -7.14
N ILE A 92 -15.04 12.36 -8.03
CA ILE A 92 -14.05 12.25 -9.10
C ILE A 92 -14.74 12.08 -10.45
N VAL A 93 -14.08 12.48 -11.52
CA VAL A 93 -14.63 12.42 -12.88
C VAL A 93 -14.25 11.13 -13.58
N GLU A 94 -15.07 10.71 -14.53
CA GLU A 94 -14.76 9.60 -15.45
C GLU A 94 -13.53 9.95 -16.31
N ILE A 95 -12.61 9.00 -16.42
CA ILE A 95 -11.42 9.11 -17.28
C ILE A 95 -11.75 8.55 -18.65
N PRO A 96 -11.39 9.25 -19.76
CA PRO A 96 -11.62 8.75 -21.10
C PRO A 96 -11.02 7.35 -21.34
N SER A 97 -11.77 6.47 -22.01
CA SER A 97 -11.39 5.05 -22.22
C SER A 97 -10.09 4.87 -23.01
N ASP A 98 -9.71 5.85 -23.84
CA ASP A 98 -8.45 5.88 -24.60
C ASP A 98 -7.22 6.30 -23.78
N THR A 99 -7.38 6.50 -22.48
CA THR A 99 -6.30 6.93 -21.58
C THR A 99 -5.37 5.78 -21.20
N LYS A 100 -5.82 4.50 -21.29
CA LYS A 100 -5.00 3.33 -20.90
C LYS A 100 -3.71 3.26 -21.71
N PRO A 101 -2.54 3.39 -21.08
CA PRO A 101 -1.28 3.24 -21.79
C PRO A 101 -1.01 1.77 -22.16
N VAL A 102 -0.32 1.56 -23.29
CA VAL A 102 0.10 0.22 -23.72
C VAL A 102 1.13 -0.36 -22.75
N GLY A 103 0.92 -1.62 -22.32
CA GLY A 103 1.82 -2.35 -21.44
C GLY A 103 1.53 -2.24 -19.94
N VAL A 104 0.50 -1.49 -19.56
CA VAL A 104 -0.02 -1.49 -18.17
C VAL A 104 -0.65 -2.85 -17.87
N ILE A 105 -0.34 -3.38 -16.70
CA ILE A 105 -0.90 -4.66 -16.19
C ILE A 105 -2.42 -4.54 -16.08
N ASP A 106 -3.16 -5.45 -16.72
CA ASP A 106 -4.63 -5.36 -16.79
C ASP A 106 -5.30 -5.36 -15.42
N SER A 107 -4.91 -6.24 -14.52
CA SER A 107 -5.46 -6.31 -13.16
C SER A 107 -5.18 -5.03 -12.34
N VAL A 108 -4.07 -4.35 -12.62
CA VAL A 108 -3.73 -3.07 -11.98
C VAL A 108 -4.59 -1.94 -12.58
N TRP A 109 -4.81 -1.93 -13.91
CA TRP A 109 -5.69 -0.96 -14.55
C TRP A 109 -7.11 -1.02 -13.98
N GLU A 110 -7.64 -2.23 -13.78
CA GLU A 110 -8.99 -2.46 -13.25
C GLU A 110 -9.19 -1.87 -11.83
N THR A 111 -8.12 -1.63 -11.07
CA THR A 111 -8.22 -0.98 -9.75
C THR A 111 -8.78 0.44 -9.80
N GLY A 112 -8.69 1.10 -10.94
CA GLY A 112 -9.25 2.44 -11.19
C GLY A 112 -10.69 2.43 -11.68
N SER A 113 -11.33 1.26 -11.78
CA SER A 113 -12.65 1.09 -12.38
C SER A 113 -13.77 1.03 -11.34
N TYR A 114 -14.92 1.55 -11.70
CA TYR A 114 -16.17 1.40 -10.94
C TYR A 114 -17.35 1.24 -11.90
N ARG A 115 -18.15 0.17 -11.74
CA ARG A 115 -19.31 -0.16 -12.59
C ARG A 115 -19.00 -0.13 -14.09
N GLY A 116 -17.85 -0.72 -14.48
CA GLY A 116 -17.44 -0.84 -15.88
C GLY A 116 -16.92 0.46 -16.52
N LYS A 117 -16.70 1.52 -15.74
CA LYS A 117 -16.13 2.79 -16.19
C LYS A 117 -14.85 3.10 -15.43
N GLN A 118 -13.90 3.74 -16.10
CA GLN A 118 -12.63 4.17 -15.49
C GLN A 118 -12.79 5.53 -14.82
N TYR A 119 -12.39 5.65 -13.56
CA TYR A 119 -12.43 6.90 -12.78
C TYR A 119 -11.07 7.34 -12.28
N ALA A 120 -10.10 6.45 -12.28
CA ALA A 120 -8.75 6.76 -11.84
C ALA A 120 -7.73 5.97 -12.67
N VAL A 121 -6.50 6.48 -12.76
CA VAL A 121 -5.39 5.87 -13.49
C VAL A 121 -4.35 5.42 -12.47
N PRO A 122 -3.99 4.13 -12.40
CA PRO A 122 -2.96 3.68 -11.48
C PRO A 122 -1.62 4.35 -11.78
N TYR A 123 -0.88 4.73 -10.73
CA TYR A 123 0.47 5.29 -10.83
C TYR A 123 1.49 4.54 -9.96
N THR A 124 1.04 3.61 -9.17
CA THR A 124 1.86 2.59 -8.52
C THR A 124 0.96 1.40 -8.18
N THR A 125 1.51 0.22 -8.27
CA THR A 125 0.92 -0.99 -7.71
C THR A 125 1.79 -1.45 -6.56
N ASP A 126 1.29 -2.30 -5.68
CA ASP A 126 2.06 -2.80 -4.55
C ASP A 126 1.67 -4.23 -4.20
N ALA A 127 2.67 -5.00 -3.79
CA ALA A 127 2.50 -6.21 -3.01
C ALA A 127 3.65 -6.30 -2.00
N PRO A 128 3.40 -6.71 -0.76
CA PRO A 128 4.45 -6.81 0.24
C PRO A 128 5.43 -7.94 -0.10
N ILE A 129 6.65 -7.77 0.35
CA ILE A 129 7.72 -8.75 0.32
C ILE A 129 8.34 -8.88 1.71
N MET A 130 9.07 -9.96 1.95
CA MET A 130 9.76 -10.15 3.21
C MET A 130 11.15 -9.52 3.16
N TYR A 131 11.41 -8.59 4.06
CA TYR A 131 12.74 -8.08 4.38
C TYR A 131 13.33 -8.95 5.49
N TYR A 132 14.61 -9.29 5.44
CA TYR A 132 15.27 -10.08 6.45
C TYR A 132 16.64 -9.53 6.83
N ARG A 133 17.03 -9.65 8.08
CA ARG A 133 18.35 -9.26 8.60
C ARG A 133 19.37 -10.34 8.23
N LYS A 134 20.03 -10.13 7.09
CA LYS A 134 21.07 -11.02 6.56
C LYS A 134 22.20 -11.23 7.56
N ASP A 135 22.68 -10.15 8.17
CA ASP A 135 23.74 -10.16 9.16
C ASP A 135 23.42 -11.04 10.38
N PHE A 136 22.15 -11.08 10.83
CA PHE A 136 21.74 -11.91 11.98
C PHE A 136 21.58 -13.38 11.59
N LEU A 137 21.06 -13.65 10.39
CA LEU A 137 20.95 -15.03 9.87
C LEU A 137 22.33 -15.66 9.69
N GLU A 138 23.30 -14.92 9.14
CA GLU A 138 24.68 -15.37 8.96
C GLU A 138 25.35 -15.68 10.30
N GLN A 139 25.20 -14.81 11.31
CA GLN A 139 25.72 -15.05 12.65
C GLN A 139 25.11 -16.31 13.30
N ALA A 140 23.83 -16.54 13.12
CA ALA A 140 23.13 -17.72 13.64
C ALA A 140 23.33 -18.97 12.77
N LYS A 141 23.94 -18.85 11.59
CA LYS A 141 24.14 -19.90 10.59
C LYS A 141 22.82 -20.58 10.18
N VAL A 142 21.80 -19.76 9.94
CA VAL A 142 20.47 -20.21 9.48
C VAL A 142 20.15 -19.68 8.08
N GLU A 143 19.40 -20.48 7.33
CA GLU A 143 18.97 -20.15 5.98
C GLU A 143 17.80 -19.14 6.00
N ILE A 144 17.57 -18.49 4.85
CA ILE A 144 16.39 -17.65 4.64
C ILE A 144 15.13 -18.52 4.73
N PRO A 145 14.14 -18.17 5.59
CA PRO A 145 12.96 -18.99 5.81
C PRO A 145 12.06 -19.03 4.56
N LYS A 146 11.52 -20.21 4.27
CA LYS A 146 10.54 -20.44 3.21
C LYS A 146 9.15 -20.72 3.75
N THR A 147 9.06 -21.13 5.00
CA THR A 147 7.81 -21.47 5.67
C THR A 147 7.69 -20.71 6.99
N TRP A 148 6.46 -20.59 7.48
CA TRP A 148 6.20 -19.99 8.80
C TRP A 148 6.90 -20.74 9.94
N GLU A 149 7.07 -22.05 9.78
CA GLU A 149 7.84 -22.85 10.73
C GLU A 149 9.34 -22.53 10.69
N ASP A 150 9.88 -22.26 9.50
CA ASP A 150 11.28 -21.82 9.37
C ASP A 150 11.50 -20.45 10.01
N VAL A 151 10.52 -19.54 9.93
CA VAL A 151 10.56 -18.23 10.62
C VAL A 151 10.71 -18.44 12.13
N LYS A 152 9.93 -19.37 12.72
CA LYS A 152 10.04 -19.72 14.14
C LYS A 152 11.43 -20.26 14.49
N LYS A 153 11.90 -21.26 13.73
CA LYS A 153 13.22 -21.89 13.94
C LYS A 153 14.37 -20.91 13.81
N ALA A 154 14.35 -20.06 12.78
CA ALA A 154 15.35 -19.02 12.57
C ALA A 154 15.35 -18.01 13.74
N THR A 155 14.17 -17.61 14.20
CA THR A 155 14.04 -16.70 15.34
C THR A 155 14.60 -17.30 16.62
N GLU A 156 14.30 -18.57 16.89
CA GLU A 156 14.84 -19.30 18.05
C GLU A 156 16.36 -19.45 17.99
N ALA A 157 16.92 -19.68 16.80
CA ALA A 157 18.36 -19.77 16.61
C ALA A 157 19.05 -18.41 16.87
N VAL A 158 18.50 -17.33 16.32
CA VAL A 158 19.03 -15.96 16.52
C VAL A 158 18.91 -15.54 17.98
N ARG A 159 17.84 -15.91 18.69
CA ARG A 159 17.67 -15.64 20.13
C ARG A 159 18.73 -16.30 21.01
N LYS A 160 19.46 -17.30 20.52
CA LYS A 160 20.60 -17.90 21.24
C LYS A 160 21.88 -17.09 21.13
N LEU A 161 21.94 -16.13 20.23
CA LEU A 161 23.11 -15.26 20.10
C LEU A 161 23.17 -14.23 21.24
N PRO A 162 24.39 -13.81 21.65
CA PRO A 162 24.56 -12.74 22.63
C PRO A 162 23.80 -11.48 22.20
N SER A 163 23.11 -10.84 23.14
CA SER A 163 22.31 -9.60 22.95
C SER A 163 21.07 -9.72 22.04
N MET A 164 20.71 -10.93 21.56
CA MET A 164 19.57 -11.14 20.65
C MET A 164 18.38 -11.86 21.30
N GLN A 165 18.42 -12.12 22.62
CA GLN A 165 17.44 -12.96 23.32
C GLN A 165 16.00 -12.47 23.21
N ASN A 166 15.81 -11.16 23.03
CA ASN A 166 14.50 -10.51 22.98
C ASN A 166 14.08 -10.08 21.57
N ILE A 167 14.80 -10.48 20.50
CA ILE A 167 14.44 -10.12 19.14
C ILE A 167 13.08 -10.72 18.78
N GLY A 168 12.20 -9.92 18.18
CA GLY A 168 10.98 -10.41 17.52
C GLY A 168 11.31 -11.18 16.24
N GLY A 169 10.52 -12.20 15.94
CA GLY A 169 10.73 -12.96 14.72
C GLY A 169 10.20 -12.22 13.50
N PHE A 170 8.95 -11.78 13.53
CA PHE A 170 8.28 -11.23 12.37
C PHE A 170 7.58 -9.91 12.68
N GLY A 171 7.88 -8.88 11.92
CA GLY A 171 7.26 -7.56 12.02
C GLY A 171 6.28 -7.30 10.89
N GLY A 172 5.40 -6.33 11.12
CA GLY A 172 4.40 -5.87 10.15
C GLY A 172 3.64 -4.67 10.71
N GLN A 173 2.60 -4.25 10.00
CA GLN A 173 1.75 -3.12 10.34
C GLN A 173 0.52 -3.60 11.11
N TRP A 174 0.56 -3.57 12.43
CA TRP A 174 -0.45 -4.16 13.31
C TRP A 174 -1.17 -3.15 14.22
N ALA A 175 -0.84 -1.86 14.12
CA ALA A 175 -1.62 -0.81 14.77
C ALA A 175 -3.07 -0.82 14.26
N LYS A 176 -3.99 -0.26 15.05
CA LYS A 176 -5.41 -0.21 14.68
C LYS A 176 -5.67 0.84 13.60
N TYR A 177 -5.41 0.50 12.33
CA TYR A 177 -5.59 1.31 11.12
C TYR A 177 -5.61 0.40 9.88
N GLU A 178 -5.62 0.96 8.65
CA GLU A 178 -5.70 0.20 7.39
C GLU A 178 -4.61 -0.88 7.24
N GLY A 179 -3.41 -0.65 7.75
CA GLY A 179 -2.32 -1.63 7.70
C GLY A 179 -2.66 -2.95 8.40
N LEU A 180 -3.42 -2.91 9.51
CA LEU A 180 -3.93 -4.12 10.17
C LEU A 180 -4.86 -4.89 9.22
N THR A 181 -5.75 -4.19 8.52
CA THR A 181 -6.64 -4.82 7.53
C THR A 181 -5.84 -5.54 6.44
N CYS A 182 -4.78 -4.92 5.92
CA CYS A 182 -3.90 -5.55 4.94
C CYS A 182 -3.24 -6.82 5.50
N ASN A 183 -2.62 -6.72 6.68
CA ASN A 183 -1.88 -7.84 7.27
C ASN A 183 -2.78 -9.01 7.64
N ILE A 184 -3.96 -8.77 8.24
CA ILE A 184 -4.87 -9.87 8.60
C ILE A 184 -5.51 -10.51 7.37
N ALA A 185 -5.80 -9.74 6.31
CA ALA A 185 -6.28 -10.28 5.05
C ALA A 185 -5.28 -11.28 4.44
N GLU A 186 -3.98 -11.01 4.55
CA GLU A 186 -2.92 -11.90 4.08
C GLU A 186 -2.94 -13.25 4.82
N PHE A 187 -3.05 -13.25 6.14
CA PHE A 187 -3.13 -14.48 6.93
C PHE A 187 -4.39 -15.27 6.59
N ILE A 188 -5.55 -14.60 6.48
CA ILE A 188 -6.82 -15.22 6.11
C ILE A 188 -6.72 -15.84 4.70
N ASN A 189 -6.29 -15.06 3.70
CA ASN A 189 -6.18 -15.52 2.32
C ASN A 189 -5.16 -16.67 2.17
N THR A 190 -4.01 -16.57 2.85
CA THR A 190 -2.97 -17.61 2.82
C THR A 190 -3.48 -18.93 3.39
N CYS A 191 -4.33 -18.92 4.41
CA CYS A 191 -4.97 -20.11 4.96
C CYS A 191 -6.11 -20.65 4.07
N GLY A 192 -6.43 -19.98 2.96
CA GLY A 192 -7.46 -20.38 2.00
C GLY A 192 -8.85 -19.82 2.29
N GLY A 193 -8.96 -18.89 3.27
CA GLY A 193 -10.16 -18.14 3.57
C GLY A 193 -10.29 -16.86 2.73
N ALA A 194 -11.31 -16.09 3.04
CA ALA A 194 -11.52 -14.75 2.52
C ALA A 194 -12.39 -13.94 3.51
N ILE A 195 -12.18 -12.63 3.59
CA ILE A 195 -13.08 -11.76 4.35
C ILE A 195 -14.43 -11.66 3.61
N VAL A 196 -14.33 -11.38 2.32
CA VAL A 196 -15.44 -11.43 1.36
C VAL A 196 -14.93 -12.22 0.16
N ASP A 197 -15.69 -13.18 -0.33
CA ASP A 197 -15.31 -13.98 -1.47
C ASP A 197 -15.57 -13.28 -2.82
N ASP A 198 -15.15 -13.90 -3.91
CA ASP A 198 -15.26 -13.34 -5.26
C ASP A 198 -16.72 -13.13 -5.72
N SER A 199 -17.68 -13.76 -5.03
CA SER A 199 -19.12 -13.56 -5.28
C SER A 199 -19.70 -12.37 -4.49
N GLY A 200 -18.91 -11.74 -3.63
CA GLY A 200 -19.33 -10.66 -2.74
C GLY A 200 -19.93 -11.15 -1.40
N LYS A 201 -19.89 -12.45 -1.13
CA LYS A 201 -20.40 -13.02 0.13
C LYS A 201 -19.37 -12.88 1.24
N VAL A 202 -19.84 -12.47 2.42
CA VAL A 202 -19.04 -12.45 3.65
C VAL A 202 -18.75 -13.89 4.09
N THR A 203 -17.46 -14.23 4.19
CA THR A 203 -16.96 -15.58 4.52
C THR A 203 -15.85 -15.57 5.59
N VAL A 204 -15.68 -14.45 6.29
CA VAL A 204 -14.65 -14.28 7.31
C VAL A 204 -14.84 -15.22 8.53
N ASP A 205 -16.02 -15.78 8.71
CA ASP A 205 -16.37 -16.78 9.73
C ASP A 205 -16.21 -18.23 9.25
N SER A 206 -15.63 -18.48 8.07
CA SER A 206 -15.29 -19.81 7.60
C SER A 206 -14.14 -20.44 8.42
N PRO A 207 -14.03 -21.78 8.48
CA PRO A 207 -12.93 -22.44 9.19
C PRO A 207 -11.54 -21.99 8.73
N GLU A 208 -11.36 -21.78 7.42
CA GLU A 208 -10.11 -21.30 6.82
C GLU A 208 -9.78 -19.88 7.23
N SER A 209 -10.79 -19.00 7.27
CA SER A 209 -10.63 -17.62 7.70
C SER A 209 -10.30 -17.54 9.19
N ILE A 210 -11.01 -18.29 10.03
CA ILE A 210 -10.72 -18.41 11.47
C ILE A 210 -9.30 -18.92 11.70
N LYS A 211 -8.84 -19.92 10.92
CA LYS A 211 -7.48 -20.44 10.98
C LYS A 211 -6.43 -19.34 10.69
N GLY A 212 -6.68 -18.48 9.69
CA GLY A 212 -5.81 -17.35 9.38
C GLY A 212 -5.71 -16.37 10.54
N ILE A 213 -6.85 -16.00 11.12
CA ILE A 213 -6.90 -15.12 12.32
C ILE A 213 -6.17 -15.77 13.50
N GLN A 214 -6.42 -17.07 13.76
CA GLN A 214 -5.78 -17.81 14.85
C GLN A 214 -4.26 -17.86 14.69
N THR A 215 -3.75 -18.04 13.45
CA THR A 215 -2.31 -18.03 13.15
C THR A 215 -1.66 -16.70 13.57
N ALA A 216 -2.30 -15.58 13.27
CA ALA A 216 -1.83 -14.25 13.70
C ALA A 216 -1.89 -14.08 15.24
N VAL A 217 -2.98 -14.50 15.87
CA VAL A 217 -3.16 -14.48 17.33
C VAL A 217 -2.07 -15.30 18.02
N ASP A 218 -1.78 -16.51 17.52
CA ASP A 218 -0.73 -17.38 18.08
C ASP A 218 0.66 -16.80 17.90
N ALA A 219 0.90 -16.08 16.80
CA ALA A 219 2.17 -15.39 16.58
C ALA A 219 2.41 -14.27 17.61
N PHE A 220 1.38 -13.52 17.99
CA PHE A 220 1.47 -12.55 19.10
C PHE A 220 1.62 -13.23 20.45
N LYS A 221 0.83 -14.27 20.73
CA LYS A 221 0.86 -15.02 21.99
C LYS A 221 2.23 -15.66 22.25
N SER A 222 2.88 -16.19 21.22
CA SER A 222 4.22 -16.78 21.28
C SER A 222 5.34 -15.73 21.23
N LYS A 223 5.03 -14.45 21.08
CA LYS A 223 6.00 -13.36 20.88
C LYS A 223 6.88 -13.56 19.64
N LEU A 224 6.44 -14.34 18.67
CA LEU A 224 7.03 -14.37 17.33
C LEU A 224 6.84 -13.01 16.65
N ILE A 225 5.63 -12.46 16.73
CA ILE A 225 5.38 -11.04 16.48
C ILE A 225 5.46 -10.33 17.84
N PRO A 226 6.35 -9.33 18.01
CA PRO A 226 6.50 -8.66 19.29
C PRO A 226 5.25 -7.83 19.62
N THR A 227 4.86 -7.79 20.91
CA THR A 227 3.68 -7.04 21.35
C THR A 227 3.75 -5.55 20.96
N ALA A 228 4.95 -4.97 20.89
CA ALA A 228 5.14 -3.60 20.44
C ALA A 228 4.62 -3.36 19.01
N ALA A 229 4.55 -4.40 18.17
CA ALA A 229 4.03 -4.29 16.81
C ALA A 229 2.54 -3.93 16.76
N LEU A 230 1.78 -4.08 17.84
CA LEU A 230 0.41 -3.59 17.96
C LEU A 230 0.28 -2.05 17.85
N GLU A 231 1.40 -1.34 17.98
CA GLU A 231 1.44 0.13 17.80
C GLU A 231 2.17 0.53 16.51
N TRP A 232 2.63 -0.46 15.70
CA TRP A 232 3.43 -0.17 14.53
C TRP A 232 2.60 0.06 13.28
N LYS A 233 2.91 1.15 12.61
CA LYS A 233 2.56 1.47 11.24
C LYS A 233 3.78 1.22 10.33
N GLU A 234 3.75 1.68 9.08
CA GLU A 234 4.81 1.41 8.11
C GLU A 234 6.19 1.86 8.62
N GLU A 235 6.30 3.11 9.06
CA GLU A 235 7.59 3.67 9.51
C GLU A 235 8.05 3.12 10.84
N ASP A 236 7.13 2.81 11.76
CA ASP A 236 7.47 2.19 13.05
C ASP A 236 8.01 0.78 12.82
N SER A 237 7.39 0.01 11.93
CA SER A 237 7.83 -1.33 11.58
C SER A 237 9.19 -1.33 10.87
N ARG A 238 9.43 -0.35 9.97
CA ARG A 238 10.73 -0.11 9.35
C ARG A 238 11.79 0.20 10.43
N ASN A 239 11.52 1.16 11.28
CA ASN A 239 12.44 1.52 12.38
C ASN A 239 12.72 0.32 13.31
N GLY A 240 11.70 -0.51 13.56
CA GLY A 240 11.86 -1.76 14.31
C GLY A 240 12.80 -2.75 13.64
N PHE A 241 12.72 -2.87 12.32
CA PHE A 241 13.60 -3.71 11.53
C PHE A 241 15.04 -3.15 11.44
N GLU A 242 15.20 -1.89 11.08
CA GLU A 242 16.49 -1.22 10.97
C GLU A 242 17.26 -1.24 12.31
N SER A 243 16.57 -1.02 13.42
CA SER A 243 17.16 -1.06 14.76
C SER A 243 17.39 -2.47 15.32
N GLY A 244 17.05 -3.52 14.57
CA GLY A 244 17.26 -4.92 14.97
C GLY A 244 16.28 -5.42 16.03
N LYS A 245 15.09 -4.83 16.15
CA LYS A 245 14.03 -5.31 17.05
C LYS A 245 13.27 -6.51 16.49
N VAL A 246 13.29 -6.69 15.16
CA VAL A 246 12.73 -7.86 14.48
C VAL A 246 13.70 -8.42 13.45
N LEU A 247 13.64 -9.73 13.26
CA LEU A 247 14.50 -10.47 12.33
C LEU A 247 13.99 -10.41 10.90
N PHE A 248 12.66 -10.52 10.74
CA PHE A 248 11.93 -10.44 9.47
C PHE A 248 10.89 -9.35 9.53
N LEU A 249 10.66 -8.70 8.39
CA LEU A 249 9.65 -7.65 8.25
C LEU A 249 8.84 -7.88 6.99
N ARG A 250 7.52 -7.96 7.10
CA ARG A 250 6.61 -7.77 5.98
C ARG A 250 6.47 -6.26 5.74
N ASN A 251 6.86 -5.78 4.58
CA ASN A 251 6.63 -4.39 4.22
C ASN A 251 6.50 -4.19 2.71
N TRP A 252 6.10 -2.99 2.33
CA TRP A 252 5.91 -2.55 0.95
C TRP A 252 7.26 -2.28 0.27
N PRO A 253 7.35 -2.37 -1.08
CA PRO A 253 8.62 -2.24 -1.80
C PRO A 253 9.29 -0.88 -1.68
N TYR A 254 8.56 0.22 -1.44
CA TYR A 254 9.15 1.56 -1.29
C TYR A 254 10.16 1.66 -0.13
N GLN A 255 10.09 0.75 0.83
CA GLN A 255 11.04 0.69 1.95
C GLN A 255 12.44 0.28 1.54
N TYR A 256 12.59 -0.42 0.41
CA TYR A 256 13.90 -0.90 -0.03
C TYR A 256 14.94 0.23 -0.11
N GLY A 257 14.59 1.35 -0.71
CA GLY A 257 15.50 2.49 -0.84
C GLY A 257 15.89 3.11 0.51
N ASN A 258 14.98 3.12 1.47
CA ASN A 258 15.23 3.60 2.83
C ASN A 258 16.14 2.65 3.61
N ASP A 259 15.83 1.36 3.60
CA ASP A 259 16.65 0.33 4.27
C ASP A 259 18.05 0.25 3.66
N LEU A 260 18.17 0.39 2.33
CA LEU A 260 19.47 0.41 1.66
C LEU A 260 20.34 1.59 2.12
N LYS A 261 19.74 2.74 2.33
CA LYS A 261 20.41 3.94 2.83
C LYS A 261 20.84 3.80 4.29
N GLU A 262 20.00 3.21 5.13
CA GLU A 262 20.23 3.08 6.57
C GLU A 262 21.13 1.89 6.93
N LEU A 263 20.87 0.73 6.36
CA LEU A 263 21.58 -0.52 6.70
C LEU A 263 22.74 -0.83 5.76
N GLY A 264 22.67 -0.37 4.51
CA GLY A 264 23.57 -0.81 3.45
C GLY A 264 23.21 -2.21 2.90
N PRO A 265 23.81 -2.61 1.76
CA PRO A 265 23.42 -3.82 1.03
C PRO A 265 23.81 -5.13 1.73
N ASP A 266 24.71 -5.08 2.71
CA ASP A 266 25.27 -6.27 3.35
C ASP A 266 24.47 -6.74 4.57
N LYS A 267 23.63 -5.89 5.17
CA LYS A 267 22.92 -6.21 6.41
C LYS A 267 21.51 -6.76 6.22
N PHE A 268 20.90 -6.56 5.06
CA PHE A 268 19.54 -7.03 4.79
C PHE A 268 19.40 -7.61 3.39
N GLY A 269 18.32 -8.31 3.18
CA GLY A 269 17.91 -8.82 1.89
C GLY A 269 16.40 -8.92 1.79
N LEU A 270 15.91 -9.26 0.59
CA LEU A 270 14.49 -9.46 0.30
C LEU A 270 14.25 -10.88 -0.19
N ALA A 271 13.13 -11.46 0.24
CA ALA A 271 12.71 -12.80 -0.11
C ALA A 271 11.18 -12.88 -0.25
N PRO A 272 10.64 -13.92 -0.87
CA PRO A 272 9.21 -14.20 -0.84
C PRO A 272 8.72 -14.32 0.61
N LEU A 273 7.47 -13.89 0.85
CA LEU A 273 6.81 -14.11 2.14
C LEU A 273 6.64 -15.63 2.39
N PRO A 274 6.79 -16.08 3.66
CA PRO A 274 6.85 -17.49 3.98
C PRO A 274 5.49 -18.18 3.84
N SER A 275 5.46 -19.38 3.28
CA SER A 275 4.24 -20.20 3.21
C SER A 275 3.71 -20.55 4.61
N ILE A 276 2.39 -20.68 4.73
CA ILE A 276 1.70 -21.12 5.96
C ILE A 276 1.02 -22.45 5.67
N ASP A 277 1.30 -23.49 6.46
CA ASP A 277 0.74 -24.84 6.31
C ASP A 277 0.88 -25.41 4.89
N GLY A 278 2.03 -25.20 4.27
CA GLY A 278 2.30 -25.67 2.90
C GLY A 278 1.56 -24.87 1.80
N LYS A 279 0.80 -23.85 2.16
CA LYS A 279 0.14 -22.96 1.21
C LYS A 279 1.02 -21.74 0.92
N ALA A 280 1.21 -21.40 -0.35
CA ALA A 280 1.94 -20.20 -0.75
C ALA A 280 1.28 -18.96 -0.13
N TYR A 281 2.13 -18.02 0.31
CA TYR A 281 1.64 -16.77 0.88
C TYR A 281 0.81 -15.99 -0.15
N THR A 282 -0.31 -15.46 0.27
CA THR A 282 -1.20 -14.63 -0.56
C THR A 282 -1.11 -13.18 -0.11
N PRO A 283 -0.27 -12.36 -0.77
CA PRO A 283 -0.11 -10.96 -0.41
C PRO A 283 -1.38 -10.16 -0.65
N THR A 284 -1.53 -9.06 0.08
CA THR A 284 -2.56 -8.06 -0.21
C THR A 284 -2.11 -7.18 -1.38
N LEU A 285 -2.94 -7.07 -2.42
CA LEU A 285 -2.74 -6.09 -3.48
C LEU A 285 -2.91 -4.68 -2.91
N GLY A 286 -1.86 -3.90 -3.02
CA GLY A 286 -1.84 -2.48 -2.74
C GLY A 286 -1.68 -1.67 -4.02
N GLY A 287 -1.47 -0.37 -3.84
CA GLY A 287 -1.25 0.57 -4.93
C GLY A 287 -2.19 1.76 -4.87
N HIS A 288 -1.87 2.76 -5.68
CA HIS A 288 -2.57 4.03 -5.69
C HIS A 288 -2.90 4.47 -7.12
N ASN A 289 -4.00 5.17 -7.25
CA ASN A 289 -4.54 5.67 -8.50
C ASN A 289 -4.59 7.20 -8.49
N CYS A 290 -4.26 7.85 -9.62
CA CYS A 290 -4.51 9.26 -9.85
C CYS A 290 -5.97 9.46 -10.25
N ALA A 291 -6.70 10.28 -9.51
CA ALA A 291 -8.06 10.69 -9.87
C ALA A 291 -8.15 12.21 -10.01
N ILE A 292 -8.99 12.67 -10.94
CA ILE A 292 -9.28 14.09 -11.13
C ILE A 292 -10.56 14.42 -10.37
N THR A 293 -10.50 15.40 -9.47
CA THR A 293 -11.68 15.78 -8.68
C THR A 293 -12.74 16.47 -9.55
N THR A 294 -13.99 16.33 -9.16
CA THR A 294 -15.12 17.00 -9.83
C THR A 294 -14.95 18.53 -9.79
N ASN A 295 -14.37 19.05 -8.72
CA ASN A 295 -14.14 20.49 -8.51
C ASN A 295 -12.91 21.06 -9.23
N CYS A 296 -12.07 20.21 -9.82
CA CYS A 296 -10.95 20.66 -10.65
C CYS A 296 -11.45 21.51 -11.81
N LYS A 297 -10.95 22.75 -11.91
CA LYS A 297 -11.35 23.70 -12.97
C LYS A 297 -10.56 23.49 -14.26
N ASN A 298 -9.33 22.98 -14.17
CA ASN A 298 -8.43 22.77 -15.31
C ASN A 298 -8.31 21.27 -15.65
N LYS A 299 -9.45 20.61 -15.95
CA LYS A 299 -9.50 19.16 -16.21
C LYS A 299 -8.62 18.72 -17.38
N ALA A 300 -8.45 19.57 -18.41
CA ALA A 300 -7.56 19.27 -19.53
C ALA A 300 -6.09 19.21 -19.10
N THR A 301 -5.61 20.19 -18.33
CA THR A 301 -4.27 20.17 -17.74
C THR A 301 -4.11 19.01 -16.76
N ALA A 302 -5.13 18.74 -15.94
CA ALA A 302 -5.13 17.61 -15.00
C ALA A 302 -4.98 16.25 -15.73
N LEU A 303 -5.75 16.03 -16.82
CA LEU A 303 -5.63 14.81 -17.61
C LEU A 303 -4.27 14.68 -18.31
N LYS A 304 -3.73 15.79 -18.83
CA LYS A 304 -2.39 15.83 -19.42
C LYS A 304 -1.31 15.48 -18.37
N PHE A 305 -1.46 16.02 -17.16
CA PHE A 305 -0.57 15.69 -16.04
C PHE A 305 -0.69 14.23 -15.64
N VAL A 306 -1.89 13.69 -15.48
CA VAL A 306 -2.13 12.27 -15.17
C VAL A 306 -1.44 11.38 -16.20
N LYS A 307 -1.63 11.63 -17.52
CA LYS A 307 -0.96 10.87 -18.59
C LYS A 307 0.57 10.93 -18.51
N TRP A 308 1.14 12.06 -18.13
CA TRP A 308 2.57 12.22 -17.96
C TRP A 308 3.06 11.53 -16.67
N TRP A 309 2.35 11.72 -15.55
CA TRP A 309 2.71 11.14 -14.25
C TRP A 309 2.70 9.62 -14.27
N THR A 310 1.78 9.02 -15.02
CA THR A 310 1.63 7.57 -15.19
C THR A 310 2.31 7.02 -16.44
N SER A 311 3.13 7.82 -17.12
CA SER A 311 3.89 7.37 -18.28
C SER A 311 4.99 6.38 -17.89
N LYS A 312 5.38 5.52 -18.82
CA LYS A 312 6.47 4.55 -18.59
C LYS A 312 7.77 5.23 -18.14
N GLU A 313 8.08 6.42 -18.65
CA GLU A 313 9.24 7.21 -18.21
C GLU A 313 9.11 7.64 -16.74
N SER A 314 7.94 8.10 -16.31
CA SER A 314 7.69 8.45 -14.91
C SER A 314 7.74 7.23 -14.00
N GLU A 315 7.19 6.10 -14.45
CA GLU A 315 7.25 4.83 -13.72
C GLU A 315 8.68 4.29 -13.57
N GLN A 316 9.51 4.41 -14.60
CA GLN A 316 10.95 4.09 -14.52
C GLN A 316 11.65 5.01 -13.50
N TYR A 317 11.35 6.31 -13.51
CA TYR A 317 11.88 7.26 -12.52
C TYR A 317 11.44 6.89 -11.09
N ASN A 318 10.15 6.61 -10.89
CA ASN A 318 9.59 6.26 -9.59
C ASN A 318 10.18 4.93 -9.06
N LEU A 319 10.37 3.94 -9.93
CA LEU A 319 11.04 2.69 -9.59
C LEU A 319 12.47 2.95 -9.11
N GLU A 320 13.26 3.72 -9.86
CA GLU A 320 14.68 3.93 -9.55
C GLU A 320 14.91 4.88 -8.37
N LYS A 321 14.06 5.87 -8.17
CA LYS A 321 14.25 6.94 -7.18
C LYS A 321 13.43 6.77 -5.92
N GLN A 322 12.33 6.05 -6.00
CA GLN A 322 11.38 5.89 -4.89
C GLN A 322 11.16 4.43 -4.50
N SER A 323 11.72 3.48 -5.28
CA SER A 323 11.47 2.04 -5.14
C SER A 323 9.98 1.66 -5.23
N ASN A 324 9.16 2.49 -5.88
CA ASN A 324 7.76 2.19 -6.11
C ASN A 324 7.61 1.06 -7.13
N ALA A 325 6.66 0.17 -6.89
CA ALA A 325 6.35 -0.90 -7.83
C ALA A 325 5.63 -0.34 -9.06
N PRO A 326 6.18 -0.50 -10.28
CA PRO A 326 5.62 0.11 -11.48
C PRO A 326 4.36 -0.60 -11.96
N ILE A 327 3.50 0.14 -12.67
CA ILE A 327 2.28 -0.40 -13.27
C ILE A 327 2.54 -1.12 -14.62
N TYR A 328 3.74 -1.02 -15.17
CA TYR A 328 4.13 -1.66 -16.44
C TYR A 328 4.87 -2.97 -16.21
N GLY A 329 4.33 -4.06 -16.73
CA GLY A 329 4.89 -5.40 -16.53
C GLY A 329 6.32 -5.56 -17.03
N GLU A 330 6.69 -4.92 -18.14
CA GLU A 330 8.05 -5.00 -18.71
C GLU A 330 9.13 -4.44 -17.78
N LEU A 331 8.81 -3.49 -16.88
CA LEU A 331 9.80 -2.88 -15.99
C LEU A 331 10.31 -3.85 -14.93
N TYR A 332 9.58 -4.92 -14.64
CA TYR A 332 10.02 -5.97 -13.72
C TYR A 332 11.03 -6.94 -14.32
N THR A 333 11.06 -7.06 -15.64
CA THR A 333 11.87 -8.06 -16.38
C THR A 333 13.00 -7.43 -17.19
N LYS A 334 13.05 -6.09 -17.28
CA LYS A 334 14.11 -5.39 -17.99
C LYS A 334 15.46 -5.65 -17.29
N ASP A 335 16.42 -6.23 -17.99
CA ASP A 335 17.73 -6.64 -17.47
C ASP A 335 18.44 -5.54 -16.66
N GLU A 336 18.39 -4.30 -17.14
CA GLU A 336 18.98 -3.15 -16.45
C GLU A 336 18.35 -2.90 -15.09
N ASN A 337 17.01 -3.01 -15.00
CA ASN A 337 16.29 -2.83 -13.75
C ASN A 337 16.58 -3.97 -12.77
N VAL A 338 16.56 -5.22 -13.24
CA VAL A 338 16.85 -6.41 -12.41
C VAL A 338 18.30 -6.37 -11.89
N LYS A 339 19.26 -5.89 -12.67
CA LYS A 339 20.64 -5.70 -12.19
C LYS A 339 20.76 -4.67 -11.08
N LYS A 340 20.02 -3.55 -11.18
CA LYS A 340 20.02 -2.49 -10.17
C LYS A 340 19.18 -2.85 -8.93
N LEU A 341 18.08 -3.57 -9.14
CA LEU A 341 17.07 -3.90 -8.15
C LEU A 341 16.78 -5.41 -8.17
N PRO A 342 17.66 -6.24 -7.59
CA PRO A 342 17.59 -7.71 -7.71
C PRO A 342 16.32 -8.34 -7.12
N TYR A 343 15.56 -7.60 -6.33
CA TYR A 343 14.30 -8.05 -5.74
C TYR A 343 13.11 -8.00 -6.71
N LEU A 344 13.23 -7.37 -7.88
CA LEU A 344 12.12 -7.20 -8.82
C LEU A 344 11.43 -8.50 -9.24
N PRO A 345 12.13 -9.62 -9.50
CA PRO A 345 11.47 -10.90 -9.77
C PRO A 345 10.63 -11.40 -8.59
N THR A 346 11.12 -11.22 -7.35
CA THR A 346 10.39 -11.55 -6.13
C THR A 346 9.13 -10.69 -5.98
N LEU A 347 9.27 -9.38 -6.21
CA LEU A 347 8.14 -8.44 -6.18
C LEU A 347 7.10 -8.79 -7.25
N LYS A 348 7.54 -9.11 -8.47
CA LYS A 348 6.61 -9.53 -9.54
C LYS A 348 5.84 -10.78 -9.17
N ALA A 349 6.50 -11.79 -8.61
CA ALA A 349 5.84 -13.00 -8.13
C ALA A 349 4.85 -12.71 -7.00
N SER A 350 5.18 -11.78 -6.11
CA SER A 350 4.26 -11.32 -5.06
C SER A 350 3.02 -10.64 -5.64
N LEU A 351 3.20 -9.75 -6.62
CA LEU A 351 2.09 -9.09 -7.33
C LEU A 351 1.18 -10.09 -8.05
N ASP A 352 1.76 -11.09 -8.71
CA ASP A 352 1.00 -12.11 -9.45
C ASP A 352 0.16 -13.00 -8.51
N ALA A 353 0.59 -13.17 -7.26
CA ALA A 353 -0.11 -13.94 -6.23
C ALA A 353 -1.06 -13.07 -5.38
N ALA A 354 -1.01 -11.75 -5.51
CA ALA A 354 -1.72 -10.83 -4.63
C ALA A 354 -3.23 -10.87 -4.84
N LYS A 355 -3.98 -10.74 -3.74
CA LYS A 355 -5.44 -10.56 -3.73
C LYS A 355 -5.83 -9.18 -3.22
N GLY A 356 -6.88 -8.63 -3.82
CA GLY A 356 -7.49 -7.38 -3.38
C GLY A 356 -8.13 -7.51 -1.99
N ARG A 357 -8.20 -6.38 -1.29
CA ARG A 357 -9.05 -6.22 -0.10
C ARG A 357 -10.53 -6.23 -0.52
N PRO A 358 -11.50 -6.40 0.41
CA PRO A 358 -12.92 -6.38 0.09
C PRO A 358 -13.32 -5.16 -0.75
N HIS A 359 -13.99 -5.38 -1.89
CA HIS A 359 -14.41 -4.31 -2.77
C HIS A 359 -15.80 -3.82 -2.36
N ALA A 360 -15.90 -2.62 -1.80
CA ALA A 360 -17.16 -2.03 -1.33
C ALA A 360 -17.16 -0.50 -1.46
N VAL A 361 -18.33 0.07 -1.75
CA VAL A 361 -18.50 1.53 -1.73
C VAL A 361 -18.32 2.09 -0.32
N ALA A 362 -18.79 1.36 0.71
CA ALA A 362 -18.62 1.73 2.11
C ALA A 362 -17.31 1.13 2.70
N TYR A 363 -16.20 1.17 1.94
CA TYR A 363 -14.95 0.53 2.36
C TYR A 363 -14.42 1.05 3.70
N GLY A 364 -14.61 2.32 4.02
CA GLY A 364 -14.25 2.87 5.32
C GLY A 364 -14.93 2.17 6.50
N ASP A 365 -16.21 1.79 6.36
CA ASP A 365 -16.92 1.04 7.37
C ASP A 365 -16.46 -0.42 7.42
N VAL A 366 -16.09 -0.99 6.27
CA VAL A 366 -15.56 -2.36 6.19
C VAL A 366 -14.22 -2.46 6.92
N THR A 367 -13.26 -1.58 6.63
CA THR A 367 -11.95 -1.62 7.29
C THR A 367 -12.06 -1.31 8.78
N ALA A 368 -12.92 -0.37 9.18
CA ALA A 368 -13.18 -0.08 10.59
C ALA A 368 -13.74 -1.31 11.33
N ALA A 369 -14.70 -2.03 10.72
CA ALA A 369 -15.25 -3.25 11.29
C ALA A 369 -14.18 -4.35 11.47
N ILE A 370 -13.29 -4.50 10.48
CA ILE A 370 -12.15 -5.45 10.56
C ILE A 370 -11.24 -5.07 11.72
N GLN A 371 -10.85 -3.81 11.81
CA GLN A 371 -9.98 -3.31 12.88
C GLN A 371 -10.60 -3.50 14.27
N ASP A 372 -11.88 -3.18 14.42
CA ASP A 372 -12.62 -3.29 15.68
C ASP A 372 -12.73 -4.74 16.18
N ALA A 373 -12.91 -5.69 15.29
CA ALA A 373 -13.03 -7.10 15.64
C ALA A 373 -11.68 -7.80 15.86
N ILE A 374 -10.70 -7.51 15.00
CA ILE A 374 -9.42 -8.25 14.98
C ILE A 374 -8.44 -7.71 16.02
N TYR A 375 -8.34 -6.39 16.19
CA TYR A 375 -7.35 -5.81 17.10
C TYR A 375 -7.47 -6.33 18.56
N PRO A 376 -8.66 -6.46 19.15
CA PRO A 376 -8.82 -7.09 20.47
C PRO A 376 -8.36 -8.56 20.51
N ALA A 377 -8.55 -9.33 19.41
CA ALA A 377 -8.09 -10.71 19.34
C ALA A 377 -6.56 -10.80 19.37
N LEU A 378 -5.87 -9.92 18.64
CA LEU A 378 -4.41 -9.83 18.65
C LEU A 378 -3.87 -9.43 20.03
N GLN A 379 -4.63 -8.64 20.79
CA GLN A 379 -4.33 -8.30 22.20
C GLN A 379 -4.62 -9.43 23.20
N GLY A 380 -5.21 -10.55 22.76
CA GLY A 380 -5.64 -11.64 23.64
C GLY A 380 -6.90 -11.35 24.48
N LYS A 381 -7.68 -10.32 24.10
CA LYS A 381 -8.92 -9.95 24.80
C LYS A 381 -10.14 -10.76 24.36
N THR A 382 -10.07 -11.38 23.18
CA THR A 382 -11.07 -12.29 22.63
C THR A 382 -10.36 -13.37 21.81
N ASP A 383 -11.03 -14.48 21.51
CA ASP A 383 -10.49 -15.53 20.66
C ASP A 383 -10.78 -15.26 19.17
N ALA A 384 -10.07 -15.98 18.29
CA ALA A 384 -10.15 -15.80 16.84
C ALA A 384 -11.55 -16.13 16.27
N GLU A 385 -12.21 -17.16 16.80
CA GLU A 385 -13.54 -17.59 16.35
C GLU A 385 -14.61 -16.55 16.70
N SER A 386 -14.59 -16.05 17.93
CA SER A 386 -15.49 -14.99 18.38
C SER A 386 -15.29 -13.69 17.59
N ALA A 387 -14.04 -13.31 17.33
CA ALA A 387 -13.71 -12.14 16.50
C ALA A 387 -14.23 -12.30 15.07
N ALA A 388 -14.02 -13.46 14.45
CA ALA A 388 -14.49 -13.76 13.10
C ALA A 388 -16.02 -13.71 12.98
N LYS A 389 -16.74 -14.31 13.91
CA LYS A 389 -18.20 -14.30 13.96
C LYS A 389 -18.76 -12.88 14.14
N GLN A 390 -18.21 -12.11 15.08
CA GLN A 390 -18.61 -10.72 15.31
C GLN A 390 -18.36 -9.87 14.04
N LEU A 391 -17.22 -10.06 13.40
CA LEU A 391 -16.90 -9.36 12.16
C LEU A 391 -17.87 -9.75 11.03
N ALA A 392 -18.18 -11.04 10.86
CA ALA A 392 -19.11 -11.51 9.84
C ALA A 392 -20.51 -10.88 10.01
N GLU A 393 -21.03 -10.84 11.23
CA GLU A 393 -22.32 -10.19 11.55
C GLU A 393 -22.29 -8.69 11.17
N LYS A 394 -21.23 -7.99 11.51
CA LYS A 394 -21.08 -6.57 11.20
C LYS A 394 -20.97 -6.34 9.69
N LEU A 395 -20.14 -7.10 8.97
CA LEU A 395 -19.96 -6.96 7.54
C LEU A 395 -21.24 -7.23 6.75
N LYS A 396 -22.07 -8.21 7.15
CA LYS A 396 -23.39 -8.47 6.55
C LYS A 396 -24.34 -7.27 6.64
N THR A 397 -24.14 -6.37 7.59
CA THR A 397 -24.93 -5.12 7.69
C THR A 397 -24.41 -4.00 6.78
N ILE A 398 -23.10 -4.02 6.47
CA ILE A 398 -22.41 -2.98 5.68
C ILE A 398 -22.46 -3.34 4.19
N ILE A 399 -22.10 -4.59 3.86
CA ILE A 399 -22.07 -5.10 2.49
C ILE A 399 -23.44 -5.67 2.17
N LYS A 400 -24.29 -4.82 1.60
CA LYS A 400 -25.59 -5.24 1.07
C LYS A 400 -25.38 -5.67 -0.38
N ASN A 401 -25.70 -6.94 -0.67
CA ASN A 401 -25.75 -7.50 -2.02
C ASN A 401 -26.81 -6.80 -2.88
#